data_a898f0a408e5c126ca5e0383281c3b02
#
_entry.id   a898f0a408e5c126ca5e0383281c3b02
#
_cell.length_a   1.000
_cell.length_b   1.000
_cell.length_c   1.000
_cell.angle_alpha   90.00
_cell.angle_beta   90.00
_cell.angle_gamma   90.00
#
_symmetry.space_group_name_H-M   'P 1'
#
loop_
_entity.id
_entity.type
_entity.pdbx_description
1 polymer ?
#
loop_
_entity_poly.entity_id
_entity_poly.type
_entity_poly.pdbx_seq_one_letter_code
_entity_poly.pdbx_strand_id
1 'polypeptide(L)'
;QEIMCSILDIAGVEVPDQLDGQSFLPAMLGNQEPNGREEVYCVFDRHFTVANQRMVRTRSHQFTFNSSDTAELYDLIEDPYQLNNLIRDPAYQAVKKDLKQRMSRYMNDLNDPVKGWFNRISGAL
;
A
#
# COMPACT_ATOMS: atom_id res chain seq x y z
N GLN A 1 11.24 2.89 5.34
CA GLN A 1 12.37 3.52 4.60
C GLN A 1 12.45 5.00 4.95
N GLU A 2 11.35 5.74 5.06
CA GLU A 2 11.31 7.17 5.40
C GLU A 2 11.99 7.50 6.73
N ILE A 3 11.83 6.64 7.74
CA ILE A 3 12.48 6.82 9.06
C ILE A 3 14.00 6.80 8.91
N MET A 4 14.54 5.87 8.13
CA MET A 4 15.99 5.79 7.89
C MET A 4 16.49 7.04 7.17
N CYS A 5 15.81 7.47 6.11
CA CYS A 5 16.15 8.70 5.40
C CYS A 5 16.12 9.92 6.32
N SER A 6 15.11 10.00 7.20
CA SER A 6 15.01 11.11 8.17
C SER A 6 16.13 11.09 9.21
N ILE A 7 16.53 9.93 9.69
CA ILE A 7 17.66 9.81 10.63
C ILE A 7 18.98 10.24 9.98
N LEU A 8 19.23 9.81 8.74
CA LEU A 8 20.42 10.21 7.99
C LEU A 8 20.46 11.73 7.78
N ASP A 9 19.34 12.31 7.39
CA ASP A 9 19.18 13.75 7.16
C ASP A 9 19.39 14.54 8.46
N ILE A 10 18.82 14.12 9.59
CA ILE A 10 19.05 14.71 10.91
C ILE A 10 20.53 14.64 11.31
N ALA A 11 21.21 13.55 10.95
CA ALA A 11 22.63 13.37 11.24
C ALA A 11 23.55 14.14 10.27
N GLY A 12 23.00 14.84 9.28
CA GLY A 12 23.78 15.53 8.24
C GLY A 12 24.50 14.57 7.29
N VAL A 13 24.03 13.33 7.17
CA VAL A 13 24.56 12.32 6.26
C VAL A 13 23.72 12.29 5.00
N GLU A 14 24.37 12.28 3.84
CA GLU A 14 23.69 12.21 2.56
C GLU A 14 22.85 10.92 2.46
N VAL A 15 21.59 11.09 2.07
CA VAL A 15 20.66 9.95 1.86
C VAL A 15 21.02 9.29 0.54
N PRO A 16 21.36 7.99 0.54
CA PRO A 16 21.70 7.28 -0.69
C PRO A 16 20.54 7.22 -1.69
N ASP A 17 20.82 7.46 -2.98
CA ASP A 17 19.82 7.45 -4.07
C ASP A 17 19.08 6.11 -4.25
N GLN A 18 19.66 5.01 -3.73
CA GLN A 18 19.03 3.68 -3.79
C GLN A 18 17.86 3.49 -2.81
N LEU A 19 17.65 4.45 -1.89
CA LEU A 19 16.54 4.38 -0.94
C LEU A 19 15.28 4.98 -1.54
N ASP A 20 14.22 4.18 -1.61
CA ASP A 20 12.89 4.65 -2.07
C ASP A 20 12.18 5.58 -1.07
N GLY A 21 12.73 5.71 0.14
CA GLY A 21 12.20 6.57 1.19
C GLY A 21 12.58 8.03 1.01
N GLN A 22 11.76 8.92 1.54
CA GLN A 22 12.03 10.36 1.61
C GLN A 22 12.12 10.80 3.07
N SER A 23 13.00 11.78 3.35
CA SER A 23 13.11 12.36 4.69
C SER A 23 11.86 13.14 5.07
N PHE A 24 11.36 12.92 6.29
CA PHE A 24 10.31 13.75 6.89
C PHE A 24 10.86 14.99 7.59
N LEU A 25 12.17 15.17 7.67
CA LEU A 25 12.78 16.26 8.42
C LEU A 25 12.26 17.65 7.99
N PRO A 26 12.12 17.98 6.69
CA PRO A 26 11.56 19.27 6.29
C PRO A 26 10.14 19.51 6.80
N ALA A 27 9.31 18.47 6.80
CA ALA A 27 7.94 18.53 7.32
C ALA A 27 7.92 18.64 8.86
N MET A 28 8.80 17.94 9.55
CA MET A 28 8.93 18.01 11.03
C MET A 28 9.40 19.39 11.50
N LEU A 29 10.19 20.08 10.69
CA LEU A 29 10.64 21.44 10.96
C LEU A 29 9.64 22.52 10.51
N GLY A 30 8.50 22.13 9.93
CA GLY A 30 7.49 23.06 9.42
C GLY A 30 7.91 23.81 8.15
N ASN A 31 8.98 23.38 7.47
CA ASN A 31 9.53 24.03 6.28
C ASN A 31 8.82 23.60 4.99
N GLN A 32 8.09 22.50 5.02
CA GLN A 32 7.28 22.01 3.90
C GLN A 32 6.03 21.32 4.45
N GLU A 33 4.93 21.43 3.69
CA GLU A 33 3.82 20.48 3.88
C GLU A 33 4.38 19.07 3.70
N PRO A 34 3.93 18.09 4.52
CA PRO A 34 4.34 16.73 4.33
C PRO A 34 4.04 16.37 2.87
N ASN A 35 5.05 16.06 2.06
CA ASN A 35 4.88 15.48 0.73
C ASN A 35 4.24 14.10 0.93
N GLY A 36 2.98 14.15 1.38
CA GLY A 36 2.20 12.97 1.68
C GLY A 36 2.06 12.18 0.40
N ARG A 37 2.60 10.99 0.39
CA ARG A 37 2.26 10.04 -0.67
C ARG A 37 0.75 9.94 -0.73
N GLU A 38 0.19 10.02 -1.92
CA GLU A 38 -1.25 9.84 -2.12
C GLU A 38 -1.69 8.42 -1.79
N GLU A 39 -0.74 7.48 -1.90
CA GLU A 39 -0.98 6.06 -1.65
C GLU A 39 0.28 5.34 -1.13
N VAL A 40 0.05 4.24 -0.45
CA VAL A 40 1.09 3.35 0.08
C VAL A 40 0.84 1.93 -0.41
N TYR A 41 1.90 1.26 -0.87
CA TYR A 41 1.90 -0.16 -1.18
C TYR A 41 2.68 -0.92 -0.09
N CYS A 42 2.06 -1.95 0.50
CA CYS A 42 2.67 -2.78 1.52
C CYS A 42 2.72 -4.24 1.09
N VAL A 43 3.84 -4.87 1.39
CA VAL A 43 4.11 -6.29 1.15
C VAL A 43 4.26 -6.99 2.49
N PHE A 44 3.55 -8.09 2.66
CA PHE A 44 3.71 -8.97 3.81
C PHE A 44 3.77 -10.43 3.33
N ASP A 45 4.92 -11.05 3.54
CA ASP A 45 5.18 -12.45 3.20
C ASP A 45 5.49 -13.23 4.49
N ARG A 46 4.69 -14.24 4.80
CA ARG A 46 4.91 -15.08 5.98
C ARG A 46 5.95 -16.15 5.71
N HIS A 47 6.89 -16.32 6.65
CA HIS A 47 7.95 -17.31 6.55
C HIS A 47 7.49 -18.77 6.68
N PHE A 48 6.37 -19.03 7.37
CA PHE A 48 5.93 -20.39 7.72
C PHE A 48 4.59 -20.83 7.12
N THR A 49 3.91 -19.95 6.40
CA THR A 49 2.63 -20.27 5.73
C THR A 49 2.60 -19.63 4.35
N VAL A 50 1.87 -20.24 3.42
CA VAL A 50 1.64 -19.71 2.05
C VAL A 50 0.68 -18.51 2.08
N ALA A 51 0.80 -17.63 3.05
CA ALA A 51 -0.06 -16.46 3.18
C ALA A 51 0.73 -15.21 2.80
N ASN A 52 0.58 -14.80 1.55
CA ASN A 52 1.13 -13.56 1.04
C ASN A 52 0.03 -12.50 1.01
N GLN A 53 0.30 -11.32 1.54
CA GLN A 53 -0.62 -10.19 1.49
C GLN A 53 0.00 -9.03 0.74
N ARG A 54 -0.82 -8.33 0.00
CA ARG A 54 -0.48 -7.07 -0.66
C ARG A 54 -1.57 -6.06 -0.37
N MET A 55 -1.18 -4.87 0.03
CA MET A 55 -2.11 -3.82 0.38
C MET A 55 -1.78 -2.55 -0.40
N VAL A 56 -2.82 -1.94 -0.96
CA VAL A 56 -2.80 -0.55 -1.43
C VAL A 56 -3.71 0.26 -0.54
N ARG A 57 -3.19 1.32 0.05
CA ARG A 57 -3.93 2.24 0.89
C ARG A 57 -3.79 3.66 0.37
N THR A 58 -4.91 4.30 0.13
CA THR A 58 -5.04 5.73 -0.14
C THR A 58 -5.50 6.48 1.11
N ARG A 59 -5.76 7.76 1.01
CA ARG A 59 -6.34 8.54 2.12
C ARG A 59 -7.77 8.12 2.46
N SER A 60 -8.52 7.62 1.47
CA SER A 60 -9.96 7.30 1.62
C SER A 60 -10.27 5.81 1.63
N HIS A 61 -9.45 4.97 1.04
CA HIS A 61 -9.77 3.55 0.92
C HIS A 61 -8.53 2.67 1.09
N GLN A 62 -8.77 1.42 1.49
CA GLN A 62 -7.75 0.38 1.55
C GLN A 62 -8.25 -0.89 0.85
N PHE A 63 -7.41 -1.45 0.00
CA PHE A 63 -7.63 -2.76 -0.61
C PHE A 63 -6.49 -3.70 -0.23
N THR A 64 -6.84 -4.87 0.30
CA THR A 64 -5.88 -5.93 0.67
C THR A 64 -6.18 -7.19 -0.13
N PHE A 65 -5.20 -7.64 -0.87
CA PHE A 65 -5.19 -8.95 -1.50
C PHE A 65 -4.59 -9.98 -0.53
N ASN A 66 -5.34 -11.04 -0.26
CA ASN A 66 -4.91 -12.19 0.54
C ASN A 66 -4.79 -13.40 -0.38
N SER A 67 -3.60 -14.03 -0.43
CA SER A 67 -3.38 -15.18 -1.33
C SER A 67 -4.14 -16.44 -0.92
N SER A 68 -4.47 -16.59 0.34
CA SER A 68 -5.11 -17.76 0.94
C SER A 68 -6.44 -17.45 1.64
N ASP A 69 -6.95 -16.24 1.48
CA ASP A 69 -8.19 -15.81 2.13
C ASP A 69 -8.94 -14.79 1.26
N THR A 70 -10.11 -14.37 1.74
CA THR A 70 -10.93 -13.34 1.10
C THR A 70 -10.16 -12.02 1.04
N ALA A 71 -10.19 -11.34 -0.11
CA ALA A 71 -9.68 -9.99 -0.22
C ALA A 71 -10.52 -9.01 0.61
N GLU A 72 -9.95 -7.87 0.94
CA GLU A 72 -10.60 -6.90 1.80
C GLU A 72 -10.63 -5.51 1.12
N LEU A 73 -11.72 -4.81 1.32
CA LEU A 73 -11.91 -3.43 0.89
C LEU A 73 -12.56 -2.63 2.01
N TYR A 74 -11.95 -1.52 2.37
CA TYR A 74 -12.45 -0.64 3.42
C TYR A 74 -12.54 0.81 2.95
N ASP A 75 -13.58 1.51 3.39
CA ASP A 75 -13.71 2.95 3.30
C ASP A 75 -13.17 3.55 4.61
N LEU A 76 -12.06 4.28 4.53
CA LEU A 76 -11.37 4.79 5.72
C LEU A 76 -11.98 6.09 6.26
N ILE A 77 -12.88 6.70 5.49
CA ILE A 77 -13.60 7.92 5.90
C ILE A 77 -14.85 7.53 6.71
N GLU A 78 -15.66 6.61 6.16
CA GLU A 78 -16.90 6.17 6.80
C GLU A 78 -16.64 5.10 7.89
N ASP A 79 -15.59 4.28 7.71
CA ASP A 79 -15.22 3.20 8.63
C ASP A 79 -13.71 3.25 8.96
N PRO A 80 -13.26 4.23 9.75
CA PRO A 80 -11.83 4.37 10.09
C PRO A 80 -11.27 3.19 10.89
N TYR A 81 -12.13 2.38 11.51
CA TYR A 81 -11.74 1.19 12.27
C TYR A 81 -11.77 -0.09 11.44
N GLN A 82 -12.17 -0.02 10.15
CA GLN A 82 -12.15 -1.15 9.21
C GLN A 82 -12.95 -2.37 9.72
N LEU A 83 -14.15 -2.11 10.23
CA LEU A 83 -15.04 -3.14 10.79
C LEU A 83 -15.89 -3.82 9.71
N ASN A 84 -16.12 -3.15 8.57
CA ASN A 84 -17.02 -3.62 7.51
C ASN A 84 -16.26 -3.85 6.21
N ASN A 85 -16.06 -5.13 5.84
CA ASN A 85 -15.43 -5.48 4.58
C ASN A 85 -16.39 -5.29 3.39
N LEU A 86 -16.10 -4.28 2.56
CA LEU A 86 -16.92 -3.86 1.41
C LEU A 86 -16.57 -4.60 0.10
N ILE A 87 -15.73 -5.62 0.14
CA ILE A 87 -15.22 -6.32 -1.06
C ILE A 87 -16.34 -6.86 -1.96
N ARG A 88 -17.49 -7.19 -1.39
CA ARG A 88 -18.67 -7.73 -2.08
C ARG A 88 -19.76 -6.70 -2.36
N ASP A 89 -19.59 -5.48 -1.86
CA ASP A 89 -20.60 -4.43 -2.03
C ASP A 89 -20.59 -3.89 -3.48
N PRO A 90 -21.72 -3.96 -4.21
CA PRO A 90 -21.83 -3.45 -5.56
C PRO A 90 -21.56 -1.96 -5.69
N ALA A 91 -21.85 -1.16 -4.65
CA ALA A 91 -21.61 0.28 -4.65
C ALA A 91 -20.13 0.65 -4.78
N TYR A 92 -19.23 -0.24 -4.33
CA TYR A 92 -17.78 -0.01 -4.32
C TYR A 92 -17.03 -0.66 -5.50
N GLN A 93 -17.72 -1.14 -6.53
CA GLN A 93 -17.08 -1.81 -7.68
C GLN A 93 -16.08 -0.91 -8.43
N ALA A 94 -16.39 0.37 -8.57
CA ALA A 94 -15.49 1.33 -9.22
C ALA A 94 -14.20 1.54 -8.41
N VAL A 95 -14.34 1.72 -7.10
CA VAL A 95 -13.21 1.86 -6.15
C VAL A 95 -12.36 0.60 -6.14
N LYS A 96 -12.99 -0.57 -6.05
CA LYS A 96 -12.32 -1.86 -6.11
C LYS A 96 -11.49 -2.01 -7.38
N LYS A 97 -12.06 -1.65 -8.52
CA LYS A 97 -11.37 -1.72 -9.81
C LYS A 97 -10.14 -0.79 -9.85
N ASP A 98 -10.28 0.45 -9.38
CA ASP A 98 -9.17 1.42 -9.33
C ASP A 98 -8.03 0.90 -8.43
N LEU A 99 -8.33 0.48 -7.21
CA LEU A 99 -7.31 -0.01 -6.28
C LEU A 99 -6.62 -1.30 -6.77
N LYS A 100 -7.34 -2.19 -7.45
CA LYS A 100 -6.75 -3.36 -8.11
C LYS A 100 -5.79 -2.96 -9.24
N GLN A 101 -6.12 -1.94 -10.02
CA GLN A 101 -5.23 -1.43 -11.07
C GLN A 101 -3.96 -0.82 -10.47
N ARG A 102 -4.09 -0.04 -9.39
CA ARG A 102 -2.93 0.50 -8.65
C ARG A 102 -2.04 -0.60 -8.10
N MET A 103 -2.62 -1.62 -7.47
CA MET A 103 -1.88 -2.80 -6.98
C MET A 103 -1.15 -3.51 -8.12
N SER A 104 -1.81 -3.73 -9.27
CA SER A 104 -1.19 -4.37 -10.44
C SER A 104 0.01 -3.56 -10.96
N ARG A 105 -0.08 -2.22 -10.95
CA ARG A 105 1.03 -1.33 -11.32
C ARG A 105 2.22 -1.56 -10.38
N TYR A 106 2.03 -1.47 -9.06
CA TYR A 106 3.10 -1.72 -8.09
C TYR A 106 3.72 -3.11 -8.24
N MET A 107 2.89 -4.15 -8.43
CA MET A 107 3.40 -5.50 -8.65
C MET A 107 4.22 -5.63 -9.94
N ASN A 108 3.91 -4.83 -10.98
CA ASN A 108 4.71 -4.77 -12.20
C ASN A 108 6.06 -4.10 -11.95
N ASP A 109 6.02 -2.92 -11.36
CA ASP A 109 7.20 -2.05 -11.18
C ASP A 109 8.23 -2.72 -10.26
N LEU A 110 7.74 -3.45 -9.24
CA LEU A 110 8.57 -4.16 -8.26
C LEU A 110 8.91 -5.61 -8.66
N ASN A 111 8.45 -6.10 -9.82
CA ASN A 111 8.58 -7.51 -10.23
C ASN A 111 8.09 -8.49 -9.14
N ASP A 112 6.95 -8.18 -8.52
CA ASP A 112 6.40 -8.94 -7.39
C ASP A 112 6.09 -10.40 -7.79
N PRO A 113 6.64 -11.41 -7.10
CA PRO A 113 6.45 -12.82 -7.43
C PRO A 113 4.99 -13.28 -7.31
N VAL A 114 4.17 -12.59 -6.53
CA VAL A 114 2.74 -12.92 -6.33
C VAL A 114 1.84 -12.39 -7.46
N LYS A 115 2.36 -11.54 -8.36
CA LYS A 115 1.62 -10.94 -9.46
C LYS A 115 0.86 -11.96 -10.33
N GLY A 116 1.50 -13.08 -10.68
CA GLY A 116 0.84 -14.12 -11.50
C GLY A 116 -0.38 -14.71 -10.82
N TRP A 117 -0.34 -14.85 -9.50
CA TRP A 117 -1.47 -15.31 -8.69
C TRP A 117 -2.55 -14.23 -8.59
N PHE A 118 -2.16 -13.01 -8.25
CA PHE A 118 -3.07 -11.87 -8.18
C PHE A 118 -3.87 -11.72 -9.48
N ASN A 119 -3.24 -11.73 -10.64
CA ASN A 119 -3.91 -11.60 -11.93
C ASN A 119 -4.93 -12.72 -12.21
N ARG A 120 -4.62 -13.95 -11.76
CA ARG A 120 -5.50 -15.12 -11.93
C ARG A 120 -6.75 -15.02 -11.07
N ILE A 121 -6.60 -14.60 -9.80
CA ILE A 121 -7.71 -14.51 -8.85
C ILE A 121 -8.46 -13.18 -9.03
N SER A 122 -7.78 -12.09 -9.35
CA SER A 122 -8.40 -10.77 -9.45
C SER A 122 -9.37 -10.64 -10.62
N GLY A 123 -9.27 -11.49 -11.64
CA GLY A 123 -10.27 -11.61 -12.68
C GLY A 123 -11.58 -12.27 -12.21
N ALA A 124 -11.55 -13.00 -11.09
CA ALA A 124 -12.70 -13.68 -10.49
C ALA A 124 -13.32 -12.89 -9.31
N LEU A 125 -12.66 -11.84 -8.85
CA LEU A 125 -13.15 -10.92 -7.82
C LEU A 125 -13.84 -9.73 -8.48
#